data_f545d3d46b964699ac6e15f699b9c7e1
#
_entry.id   f545d3d46b964699ac6e15f699b9c7e1
#
_cell.length_a   1.000
_cell.length_b   1.000
_cell.length_c   1.000
_cell.angle_alpha   90.00
_cell.angle_beta   90.00
_cell.angle_gamma   90.00
#
_symmetry.space_group_name_H-M   'P 1'
#
loop_
_entity.id
_entity.type
_entity.pdbx_description
1 polymer ?
#
loop_
_entity_poly.entity_id
_entity_poly.type
_entity_poly.pdbx_seq_one_letter_code
_entity_poly.pdbx_strand_id
1 'polypeptide(L)'
;HTYIWALLGCGWPNNKTYKWKDSRTLVAFAQEHTIYTELKAPASPDIRITYSSGSSADGSTATKCRLNRTVTASEGSIQYVYKVAAKLKPPVHKGAVAGSLEVYLDDELIDVENVIVSEEIADVTFKDEIIKVLYRAAM
;
A
#
# COMPACT_ATOMS: atom_id res chain seq x y z
N HIS A 1 -13.77 3.75 18.10
CA HIS A 1 -14.25 2.72 17.17
C HIS A 1 -15.75 2.85 16.97
N THR A 2 -16.22 2.65 15.74
CA THR A 2 -17.65 2.61 15.41
C THR A 2 -18.01 1.20 15.02
N TYR A 3 -18.98 0.59 15.72
CA TYR A 3 -19.49 -0.72 15.41
C TYR A 3 -20.91 -0.58 14.87
N ILE A 4 -21.23 -1.33 13.84
CA ILE A 4 -22.59 -1.40 13.27
C ILE A 4 -23.05 -2.84 13.34
N TRP A 5 -24.23 -3.08 13.93
CA TRP A 5 -24.85 -4.39 14.02
C TRP A 5 -26.35 -4.31 13.76
N ALA A 6 -26.94 -5.40 13.34
CA ALA A 6 -28.36 -5.55 13.16
C ALA A 6 -28.87 -6.77 13.95
N LEU A 7 -29.88 -6.59 14.74
CA LEU A 7 -30.57 -7.65 15.48
C LEU A 7 -31.85 -8.02 14.75
N LEU A 8 -31.89 -9.20 14.15
CA LEU A 8 -33.05 -9.72 13.43
C LEU A 8 -33.76 -10.77 14.31
N GLY A 9 -35.07 -10.63 14.48
CA GLY A 9 -35.88 -11.58 15.23
C GLY A 9 -35.69 -11.57 16.74
N CYS A 10 -35.03 -10.56 17.29
CA CYS A 10 -34.87 -10.40 18.74
C CYS A 10 -36.07 -9.79 19.41
N GLY A 11 -36.80 -10.60 20.12
CA GLY A 11 -37.85 -10.14 21.03
C GLY A 11 -39.20 -10.87 20.84
N TRP A 12 -39.53 -11.69 21.80
CA TRP A 12 -40.89 -12.14 21.99
C TRP A 12 -41.72 -10.98 22.54
N PRO A 13 -43.02 -10.90 22.25
CA PRO A 13 -43.87 -9.74 22.58
C PRO A 13 -43.80 -9.28 24.03
N ASN A 14 -43.44 -10.16 24.95
CA ASN A 14 -43.43 -9.88 26.39
C ASN A 14 -42.04 -9.66 26.99
N ASN A 15 -40.95 -9.70 26.20
CA ASN A 15 -39.60 -9.55 26.72
C ASN A 15 -38.79 -8.45 26.00
N LYS A 16 -38.94 -7.24 26.50
CA LYS A 16 -38.32 -6.05 25.92
C LYS A 16 -36.81 -5.89 26.22
N THR A 17 -36.24 -6.76 27.06
CA THR A 17 -34.86 -6.62 27.55
C THR A 17 -33.85 -7.43 26.76
N TYR A 18 -34.23 -8.47 26.08
CA TYR A 18 -33.31 -9.38 25.36
C TYR A 18 -32.48 -8.63 24.30
N LYS A 19 -33.11 -7.77 23.50
CA LYS A 19 -32.39 -7.01 22.49
C LYS A 19 -31.21 -6.18 23.07
N TRP A 20 -31.39 -5.62 24.25
CA TRP A 20 -30.36 -4.84 24.92
C TRP A 20 -29.25 -5.73 25.51
N LYS A 21 -29.61 -6.91 26.00
CA LYS A 21 -28.66 -7.90 26.50
C LYS A 21 -27.81 -8.41 25.34
N ASP A 22 -28.42 -8.79 24.23
CA ASP A 22 -27.74 -9.30 23.06
C ASP A 22 -26.84 -8.22 22.43
N SER A 23 -27.32 -6.98 22.33
CA SER A 23 -26.49 -5.85 21.87
C SER A 23 -25.24 -5.66 22.74
N ARG A 24 -25.37 -5.69 24.06
CA ARG A 24 -24.22 -5.56 24.96
C ARG A 24 -23.23 -6.70 24.80
N THR A 25 -23.73 -7.93 24.66
CA THR A 25 -22.88 -9.09 24.43
C THR A 25 -22.12 -8.99 23.11
N LEU A 26 -22.77 -8.56 22.02
CA LEU A 26 -22.11 -8.35 20.72
C LEU A 26 -21.07 -7.24 20.78
N VAL A 27 -21.36 -6.12 21.44
CA VAL A 27 -20.39 -5.03 21.59
C VAL A 27 -19.19 -5.47 22.43
N ALA A 28 -19.43 -6.15 23.55
CA ALA A 28 -18.37 -6.68 24.39
C ALA A 28 -17.48 -7.67 23.61
N PHE A 29 -18.10 -8.58 22.88
CA PHE A 29 -17.39 -9.52 22.02
C PHE A 29 -16.53 -8.78 20.97
N ALA A 30 -17.12 -7.80 20.27
CA ALA A 30 -16.40 -7.03 19.28
C ALA A 30 -15.20 -6.26 19.89
N GLN A 31 -15.39 -5.67 21.06
CA GLN A 31 -14.30 -4.95 21.78
C GLN A 31 -13.17 -5.87 22.22
N GLU A 32 -13.50 -7.09 22.62
CA GLU A 32 -12.51 -8.08 23.10
C GLU A 32 -11.74 -8.72 21.92
N HIS A 33 -12.41 -8.92 20.77
CA HIS A 33 -11.87 -9.69 19.64
C HIS A 33 -11.40 -8.84 18.47
N THR A 34 -11.51 -7.50 18.53
CA THR A 34 -11.02 -6.62 17.47
C THR A 34 -9.86 -5.76 17.95
N ILE A 35 -8.80 -5.75 17.15
CA ILE A 35 -7.62 -4.90 17.37
C ILE A 35 -7.57 -3.86 16.26
N TYR A 36 -7.37 -2.60 16.65
CA TYR A 36 -7.07 -1.55 15.68
C TYR A 36 -5.58 -1.60 15.35
N THR A 37 -5.28 -1.90 14.10
CA THR A 37 -3.91 -1.94 13.60
C THR A 37 -3.73 -0.90 12.51
N GLU A 38 -2.76 -0.01 12.69
CA GLU A 38 -2.30 0.89 11.63
C GLU A 38 -1.34 0.13 10.72
N LEU A 39 -1.79 -0.12 9.49
CA LEU A 39 -0.96 -0.78 8.49
C LEU A 39 0.00 0.23 7.88
N LYS A 40 1.29 0.03 8.10
CA LYS A 40 2.36 0.84 7.49
C LYS A 40 3.02 0.03 6.39
N ALA A 41 3.02 0.57 5.18
CA ALA A 41 3.77 -0.04 4.10
C ALA A 41 5.26 -0.14 4.46
N PRO A 42 5.92 -1.26 4.18
CA PRO A 42 7.38 -1.35 4.25
C PRO A 42 8.01 -0.38 3.25
N ALA A 43 9.33 -0.21 3.32
CA ALA A 43 10.07 0.65 2.39
C ALA A 43 9.79 0.22 0.94
N SER A 44 9.48 1.18 0.09
CA SER A 44 9.24 0.91 -1.34
C SER A 44 10.53 0.46 -2.01
N PRO A 45 10.47 -0.54 -2.91
CA PRO A 45 11.65 -1.00 -3.62
C PRO A 45 12.13 0.04 -4.63
N ASP A 46 13.43 0.10 -4.87
CA ASP A 46 13.99 0.85 -5.97
C ASP A 46 13.69 0.17 -7.31
N ILE A 47 13.50 0.98 -8.35
CA ILE A 47 13.24 0.49 -9.71
C ILE A 47 14.41 0.81 -10.60
N ARG A 48 14.82 -0.16 -11.42
CA ARG A 48 15.87 0.07 -12.41
C ARG A 48 15.38 0.89 -13.58
N ILE A 49 16.10 1.98 -13.85
CA ILE A 49 15.85 2.88 -14.98
C ILE A 49 16.88 2.59 -16.06
N THR A 50 16.43 2.39 -17.29
CA THR A 50 17.31 2.18 -18.43
C THR A 50 17.13 3.37 -19.39
N TYR A 51 18.18 4.17 -19.54
CA TYR A 51 18.19 5.35 -20.40
C TYR A 51 18.37 5.00 -21.89
N SER A 52 18.02 5.92 -22.77
CA SER A 52 18.21 5.76 -24.22
C SER A 52 19.68 5.66 -24.62
N SER A 53 20.59 6.15 -23.76
CA SER A 53 22.04 5.97 -23.92
C SER A 53 22.52 4.53 -23.70
N GLY A 54 21.65 3.65 -23.14
CA GLY A 54 22.02 2.30 -22.73
C GLY A 54 22.55 2.20 -21.30
N SER A 55 22.79 3.32 -20.63
CA SER A 55 23.16 3.36 -19.22
C SER A 55 21.93 3.04 -18.33
N SER A 56 22.17 2.69 -17.09
CA SER A 56 21.11 2.44 -16.12
C SER A 56 21.42 3.03 -14.76
N ALA A 57 20.40 3.44 -14.04
CA ALA A 57 20.45 3.89 -12.67
C ALA A 57 19.26 3.32 -11.87
N ASP A 58 19.34 3.41 -10.55
CA ASP A 58 18.22 3.07 -9.69
C ASP A 58 17.42 4.33 -9.39
N GLY A 59 16.10 4.23 -9.57
CA GLY A 59 15.13 5.30 -9.30
C GLY A 59 14.32 4.99 -8.06
N SER A 60 14.12 6.01 -7.24
CA SER A 60 13.35 5.88 -6.01
C SER A 60 11.85 5.82 -6.27
N THR A 61 11.17 4.94 -5.56
CA THR A 61 9.71 4.87 -5.54
C THR A 61 9.14 5.20 -4.16
N ALA A 62 7.88 5.55 -4.13
CA ALA A 62 7.15 5.80 -2.89
C ALA A 62 5.75 5.20 -2.96
N THR A 63 5.29 4.72 -1.83
CA THR A 63 3.89 4.34 -1.61
C THR A 63 3.26 5.26 -0.57
N LYS A 64 2.01 5.61 -0.77
CA LYS A 64 1.23 6.38 0.20
C LYS A 64 0.28 5.48 1.00
N CYS A 65 0.63 4.22 1.19
CA CYS A 65 -0.22 3.32 1.95
C CYS A 65 -0.35 3.77 3.40
N ARG A 66 -1.53 4.27 3.75
CA ARG A 66 -1.97 4.54 5.11
C ARG A 66 -3.29 3.85 5.31
N LEU A 67 -3.23 2.55 5.49
CA LEU A 67 -4.43 1.80 5.82
C LEU A 67 -4.61 1.79 7.34
N ASN A 68 -5.71 2.37 7.78
CA ASN A 68 -6.18 2.19 9.14
C ASN A 68 -7.30 1.15 9.12
N ARG A 69 -7.00 -0.07 9.53
CA ARG A 69 -7.98 -1.15 9.54
C ARG A 69 -8.14 -1.74 10.93
N THR A 70 -9.36 -2.10 11.25
CA THR A 70 -9.66 -2.94 12.42
C THR A 70 -9.59 -4.38 11.96
N VAL A 71 -8.73 -5.17 12.57
CA VAL A 71 -8.60 -6.62 12.33
C VAL A 71 -9.08 -7.38 13.53
N THR A 72 -9.56 -8.62 13.36
CA THR A 72 -9.88 -9.49 14.49
C THR A 72 -8.60 -9.99 15.16
N ALA A 73 -8.62 -10.16 16.47
CA ALA A 73 -7.45 -10.60 17.23
C ALA A 73 -6.98 -12.02 16.87
N SER A 74 -7.85 -12.79 16.19
CA SER A 74 -7.56 -14.13 15.68
C SER A 74 -7.06 -14.15 14.23
N GLU A 75 -7.08 -12.99 13.56
CA GLU A 75 -6.58 -12.86 12.19
C GLU A 75 -5.05 -12.81 12.21
N GLY A 76 -4.45 -13.65 11.39
CA GLY A 76 -3.04 -13.97 11.39
C GLY A 76 -2.12 -12.91 10.81
N SER A 77 -1.29 -13.28 9.85
CA SER A 77 -0.22 -12.41 9.37
C SER A 77 -0.65 -11.47 8.25
N ILE A 78 -0.26 -10.19 8.39
CA ILE A 78 -0.37 -9.24 7.30
C ILE A 78 0.85 -9.39 6.40
N GLN A 79 0.61 -9.57 5.11
CA GLN A 79 1.65 -9.70 4.09
C GLN A 79 1.57 -8.54 3.11
N TYR A 80 2.73 -8.00 2.72
CA TYR A 80 2.88 -6.93 1.75
C TYR A 80 3.61 -7.44 0.53
N VAL A 81 2.98 -7.34 -0.64
CA VAL A 81 3.54 -7.82 -1.90
C VAL A 81 3.68 -6.66 -2.88
N TYR A 82 4.91 -6.26 -3.19
CA TYR A 82 5.18 -5.28 -4.22
C TYR A 82 5.17 -5.92 -5.61
N LYS A 83 4.30 -5.42 -6.49
CA LYS A 83 4.25 -5.75 -7.92
C LYS A 83 4.68 -4.53 -8.72
N VAL A 84 5.98 -4.33 -8.88
CA VAL A 84 6.56 -3.18 -9.58
C VAL A 84 7.19 -3.61 -10.90
N ALA A 85 7.21 -2.68 -11.86
CA ALA A 85 7.86 -2.90 -13.14
C ALA A 85 9.36 -3.16 -12.93
N ALA A 86 9.89 -4.21 -13.53
CA ALA A 86 11.32 -4.52 -13.41
C ALA A 86 12.24 -3.45 -13.99
N LYS A 87 11.74 -2.67 -14.96
CA LYS A 87 12.47 -1.58 -15.63
C LYS A 87 11.52 -0.48 -16.06
N LEU A 88 11.94 0.78 -15.91
CA LEU A 88 11.29 1.94 -16.50
C LEU A 88 12.18 2.55 -17.58
N LYS A 89 11.54 3.10 -18.61
CA LYS A 89 12.22 3.86 -19.68
C LYS A 89 11.89 5.34 -19.53
N PRO A 90 12.87 6.22 -19.39
CA PRO A 90 12.66 7.66 -19.38
C PRO A 90 12.14 8.20 -20.72
N PRO A 91 11.52 9.41 -20.72
CA PRO A 91 11.26 10.23 -19.54
C PRO A 91 10.12 9.69 -18.68
N VAL A 92 10.26 9.77 -17.36
CA VAL A 92 9.23 9.37 -16.40
C VAL A 92 8.93 10.51 -15.44
N HIS A 93 7.68 10.95 -15.41
CA HIS A 93 7.26 12.04 -14.56
C HIS A 93 7.11 11.63 -13.10
N LYS A 94 7.44 12.54 -12.21
CA LYS A 94 7.13 12.38 -10.78
C LYS A 94 5.64 12.08 -10.58
N GLY A 95 5.35 11.05 -9.81
CA GLY A 95 3.99 10.58 -9.56
C GLY A 95 3.46 9.57 -10.59
N ALA A 96 4.24 9.22 -11.62
CA ALA A 96 3.87 8.15 -12.53
C ALA A 96 3.77 6.82 -11.78
N VAL A 97 2.78 6.02 -12.12
CA VAL A 97 2.56 4.71 -11.50
C VAL A 97 3.61 3.72 -12.02
N ALA A 98 4.39 3.19 -11.13
CA ALA A 98 5.43 2.21 -11.40
C ALA A 98 5.01 0.77 -11.09
N GLY A 99 3.90 0.61 -10.37
CA GLY A 99 3.36 -0.69 -9.99
C GLY A 99 2.32 -0.56 -8.90
N SER A 100 2.11 -1.63 -8.16
CA SER A 100 1.18 -1.71 -7.04
C SER A 100 1.80 -2.39 -5.82
N LEU A 101 1.31 -2.02 -4.65
CA LEU A 101 1.48 -2.72 -3.39
C LEU A 101 0.17 -3.42 -3.07
N GLU A 102 0.19 -4.72 -2.96
CA GLU A 102 -0.93 -5.52 -2.51
C GLU A 102 -0.76 -5.87 -1.03
N VAL A 103 -1.82 -5.71 -0.26
CA VAL A 103 -1.85 -6.04 1.17
C VAL A 103 -2.77 -7.23 1.36
N TYR A 104 -2.25 -8.28 1.96
CA TYR A 104 -2.98 -9.51 2.25
C TYR A 104 -3.13 -9.68 3.76
N LEU A 105 -4.26 -10.24 4.17
CA LEU A 105 -4.53 -10.71 5.51
C LEU A 105 -4.99 -12.16 5.39
N ASP A 106 -4.23 -13.10 5.96
CA ASP A 106 -4.47 -14.56 5.86
C ASP A 106 -4.74 -15.04 4.42
N ASP A 107 -3.87 -14.63 3.49
CA ASP A 107 -3.96 -14.91 2.04
C ASP A 107 -5.15 -14.24 1.32
N GLU A 108 -6.00 -13.48 2.01
CA GLU A 108 -7.05 -12.67 1.39
C GLU A 108 -6.51 -11.28 1.04
N LEU A 109 -6.71 -10.86 -0.22
CA LEU A 109 -6.35 -9.51 -0.68
C LEU A 109 -7.30 -8.50 -0.05
N ILE A 110 -6.76 -7.65 0.83
CA ILE A 110 -7.57 -6.65 1.55
C ILE A 110 -7.42 -5.24 1.00
N ASP A 111 -6.29 -4.94 0.31
CA ASP A 111 -6.07 -3.63 -0.28
C ASP A 111 -5.04 -3.65 -1.40
N VAL A 112 -5.14 -2.64 -2.30
CA VAL A 112 -4.18 -2.42 -3.40
C VAL A 112 -3.88 -0.93 -3.49
N GLU A 113 -2.61 -0.57 -3.31
CA GLU A 113 -2.13 0.81 -3.39
C GLU A 113 -1.15 1.00 -4.54
N ASN A 114 -1.13 2.19 -5.12
CA ASN A 114 -0.20 2.50 -6.19
C ASN A 114 1.21 2.79 -5.66
N VAL A 115 2.20 2.19 -6.30
CA VAL A 115 3.62 2.54 -6.18
C VAL A 115 3.92 3.59 -7.24
N ILE A 116 4.36 4.77 -6.82
CA ILE A 116 4.62 5.90 -7.70
C ILE A 116 6.11 6.25 -7.72
N VAL A 117 6.56 6.82 -8.83
CA VAL A 117 7.92 7.38 -8.95
C VAL A 117 8.00 8.64 -8.12
N SER A 118 9.00 8.74 -7.22
CA SER A 118 9.14 9.85 -6.28
C SER A 118 9.77 11.10 -6.87
N GLU A 119 10.52 10.94 -7.97
CA GLU A 119 11.28 12.01 -8.61
C GLU A 119 11.03 12.05 -10.11
N GLU A 120 11.27 13.23 -10.71
CA GLU A 120 11.26 13.39 -12.17
C GLU A 120 12.51 12.73 -12.76
N ILE A 121 12.34 11.88 -13.77
CA ILE A 121 13.44 11.17 -14.42
C ILE A 121 13.50 11.59 -15.88
N ALA A 122 14.43 12.46 -16.20
CA ALA A 122 14.71 12.86 -17.57
C ALA A 122 15.47 11.75 -18.32
N ASP A 123 15.29 11.67 -19.63
CA ASP A 123 16.09 10.76 -20.45
C ASP A 123 17.51 11.29 -20.63
N VAL A 124 18.46 10.37 -20.68
CA VAL A 124 19.87 10.66 -20.98
C VAL A 124 20.22 9.99 -22.30
N THR A 125 20.46 10.83 -23.30
CA THR A 125 20.84 10.33 -24.61
C THR A 125 22.36 10.07 -24.69
N PHE A 126 22.76 9.24 -25.64
CA PHE A 126 24.19 8.98 -25.89
C PHE A 126 24.98 10.27 -26.16
N LYS A 127 24.35 11.26 -26.80
CA LYS A 127 24.96 12.59 -27.05
C LYS A 127 25.27 13.34 -25.75
N ASP A 128 24.38 13.26 -24.76
CA ASP A 128 24.57 13.90 -23.45
C ASP A 128 25.75 13.27 -22.69
N GLU A 129 25.92 11.97 -22.81
CA GLU A 129 27.05 11.27 -22.20
C GLU A 129 28.39 11.65 -22.85
N ILE A 130 28.44 11.72 -24.18
CA ILE A 130 29.65 12.19 -24.88
C ILE A 130 30.02 13.62 -24.45
N ILE A 131 29.04 14.52 -24.37
CA ILE A 131 29.26 15.89 -23.92
C ILE A 131 29.84 15.91 -22.50
N LYS A 132 29.33 15.12 -21.56
CA LYS A 132 29.87 15.02 -20.20
C LYS A 132 31.31 14.54 -20.17
N VAL A 133 31.65 13.55 -20.99
CA VAL A 133 33.04 13.03 -21.10
C VAL A 133 33.99 14.11 -21.65
N LEU A 134 33.56 14.81 -22.69
CA LEU A 134 34.38 15.91 -23.28
C LEU A 134 34.61 17.06 -22.29
N TYR A 135 33.60 17.45 -21.51
CA TYR A 135 33.76 18.46 -20.45
C TYR A 135 34.71 18.00 -19.34
N ARG A 136 34.69 16.73 -18.95
CA ARG A 136 35.62 16.19 -17.95
C ARG A 136 37.05 16.10 -18.45
N ALA A 137 37.26 15.91 -19.75
CA ALA A 137 38.59 15.83 -20.36
C ALA A 137 39.20 17.22 -20.60
N ALA A 138 38.38 18.28 -20.61
CA ALA A 138 38.81 19.66 -20.85
C ALA A 138 39.14 20.45 -19.56
N MET A 139 38.91 19.85 -18.40
CA MET A 139 39.30 20.39 -17.08
C MET A 139 40.53 19.68 -16.55
#